data_ab187949077fa855ff46d53df2d1e402
#
_entry.id   ab187949077fa855ff46d53df2d1e402
#
_cell.length_a   1.000
_cell.length_b   1.000
_cell.length_c   1.000
_cell.angle_alpha   90.00
_cell.angle_beta   90.00
_cell.angle_gamma   90.00
#
_symmetry.space_group_name_H-M   'P 1'
#
loop_
_entity.id
_entity.type
_entity.pdbx_description
1 polymer ?
#
loop_
_entity_poly.entity_id
_entity_poly.type
_entity_poly.pdbx_seq_one_letter_code
_entity_poly.pdbx_strand_id
1 'polypeptide(L)'
;IFFLIPKPWDRGKGFDLSEGYFNLLRNTPQINVHSNLYSEDGCNWYQRMDGLPWENEGIYTQDFLSREYDKFSQGEESVIIARQHFDIGNESIEVDITDTVNKFIDGTLPNYGIGIAFSPLLEGSDSVFENYLGLFTDKTNTFFEPHLNTFYDDSVSDDRPNFVIGKRNRLYLYSTIGGKPTDLD
;
A
#
# COMPACT_ATOMS: atom_id res chain seq x y z
N ILE A 1 -6.91 -1.02 9.45
CA ILE A 1 -7.44 -0.20 8.35
C ILE A 1 -6.37 0.11 7.33
N PHE A 2 -6.77 0.30 6.09
CA PHE A 2 -5.93 0.72 4.97
C PHE A 2 -6.41 2.08 4.51
N PHE A 3 -5.49 3.02 4.32
CA PHE A 3 -5.84 4.40 3.99
C PHE A 3 -4.92 5.01 2.94
N LEU A 4 -5.39 6.03 2.25
CA LEU A 4 -4.64 6.76 1.24
C LEU A 4 -3.58 7.66 1.89
N ILE A 5 -2.35 7.58 1.41
CA ILE A 5 -1.28 8.49 1.82
C ILE A 5 -1.48 9.82 1.06
N PRO A 6 -1.54 10.98 1.77
CA PRO A 6 -1.96 12.24 1.18
C PRO A 6 -0.85 13.00 0.45
N LYS A 7 0.41 12.66 0.69
CA LYS A 7 1.57 13.40 0.17
C LYS A 7 2.70 12.45 -0.22
N PRO A 8 3.58 12.87 -1.15
CA PRO A 8 4.78 12.10 -1.48
C PRO A 8 5.64 11.88 -0.23
N TRP A 9 6.22 10.72 -0.13
CA TRP A 9 7.08 10.33 0.97
C TRP A 9 8.28 9.53 0.46
N ASP A 10 9.33 9.44 1.27
CA ASP A 10 10.51 8.65 0.99
C ASP A 10 10.57 7.47 1.97
N ARG A 11 10.71 6.28 1.43
CA ARG A 11 10.83 5.07 2.24
C ARG A 11 12.20 4.90 2.89
N GLY A 12 13.17 5.74 2.52
CA GLY A 12 14.56 5.61 2.96
C GLY A 12 15.26 4.40 2.35
N LYS A 13 16.46 4.12 2.86
CA LYS A 13 17.30 3.01 2.38
C LYS A 13 16.81 1.64 2.85
N GLY A 14 16.06 1.61 3.95
CA GLY A 14 15.67 0.38 4.62
C GLY A 14 16.85 -0.41 5.17
N PHE A 15 16.58 -1.28 6.10
CA PHE A 15 17.58 -2.24 6.57
C PHE A 15 17.07 -3.65 6.31
N ASP A 16 17.90 -4.48 5.71
CA ASP A 16 17.68 -5.91 5.75
C ASP A 16 17.93 -6.39 7.19
N LEU A 17 16.94 -7.01 7.80
CA LEU A 17 17.05 -7.62 9.12
C LEU A 17 17.86 -8.92 9.03
N SER A 18 19.09 -8.84 8.53
CA SER A 18 20.02 -9.97 8.55
C SER A 18 20.39 -10.34 9.99
N GLU A 19 20.68 -11.60 10.23
CA GLU A 19 21.12 -12.09 11.55
C GLU A 19 22.31 -11.30 12.12
N GLY A 20 23.20 -10.79 11.26
CA GLY A 20 24.33 -9.96 11.65
C GLY A 20 23.92 -8.66 12.35
N TYR A 21 22.81 -8.09 11.96
CA TYR A 21 22.28 -6.87 12.56
C TYR A 21 21.73 -7.09 13.97
N PHE A 22 20.99 -8.17 14.20
CA PHE A 22 20.51 -8.54 15.52
C PHE A 22 21.66 -8.85 16.50
N ASN A 23 22.72 -9.46 16.03
CA ASN A 23 23.90 -9.75 16.85
C ASN A 23 24.67 -8.47 17.25
N LEU A 24 24.72 -7.48 16.37
CA LEU A 24 25.30 -6.16 16.67
C LEU A 24 24.51 -5.44 17.78
N LEU A 25 23.20 -5.49 17.73
CA LEU A 25 22.32 -4.89 18.74
C LEU A 25 22.44 -5.60 20.11
N ARG A 26 22.64 -6.91 20.10
CA ARG A 26 22.66 -7.72 21.30
C ARG A 26 23.99 -7.61 22.10
N ASN A 27 25.08 -7.28 21.42
CA ASN A 27 26.43 -7.27 21.98
C ASN A 27 26.99 -5.89 22.33
N THR A 28 26.25 -4.81 22.07
CA THR A 28 26.70 -3.45 22.38
C THR A 28 25.76 -2.78 23.39
N PRO A 29 26.10 -2.82 24.69
CA PRO A 29 25.23 -2.31 25.76
C PRO A 29 25.03 -0.78 25.77
N GLN A 30 25.64 -0.05 24.85
CA GLN A 30 25.63 1.43 24.85
C GLN A 30 25.29 2.10 23.51
N ILE A 31 24.88 1.35 22.51
CA ILE A 31 24.33 1.98 21.33
C ILE A 31 22.91 2.38 21.69
N ASN A 32 22.64 3.68 21.62
CA ASN A 32 21.29 4.22 21.63
C ASN A 32 20.56 3.57 20.44
N VAL A 33 19.90 2.46 20.69
CA VAL A 33 19.25 1.62 19.69
C VAL A 33 18.27 2.47 18.86
N HIS A 34 17.73 3.53 19.46
CA HIS A 34 16.83 4.45 18.80
C HIS A 34 17.48 5.33 17.72
N SER A 35 18.76 5.67 17.82
CA SER A 35 19.37 6.57 16.84
C SER A 35 19.96 5.89 15.62
N ASN A 36 20.19 4.56 15.68
CA ASN A 36 20.81 3.83 14.57
C ASN A 36 19.86 2.86 13.84
N LEU A 37 18.68 2.61 14.41
CA LEU A 37 17.66 1.74 13.82
C LEU A 37 16.75 2.46 12.84
N TYR A 38 16.63 3.76 12.97
CA TYR A 38 15.81 4.55 12.07
C TYR A 38 16.75 5.21 11.08
N SER A 39 16.64 4.86 9.82
CA SER A 39 17.20 5.66 8.74
C SER A 39 16.65 7.06 8.90
N GLU A 40 17.49 8.02 9.24
CA GLU A 40 17.11 9.43 9.27
C GLU A 40 16.69 9.91 7.88
N ASP A 41 17.04 9.16 6.85
CA ASP A 41 16.84 9.45 5.44
C ASP A 41 15.42 9.15 4.92
N GLY A 42 14.56 8.49 5.69
CA GLY A 42 13.24 8.04 5.25
C GLY A 42 12.08 8.65 6.01
N CYS A 43 10.87 8.25 5.65
CA CYS A 43 9.69 8.61 6.40
C CYS A 43 9.66 7.91 7.76
N ASN A 44 9.12 8.60 8.74
CA ASN A 44 8.85 8.09 10.07
C ASN A 44 7.56 8.73 10.61
N TRP A 45 7.28 8.56 11.89
CA TRP A 45 6.10 9.13 12.52
C TRP A 45 6.02 10.67 12.39
N TYR A 46 7.14 11.36 12.37
CA TYR A 46 7.23 12.83 12.40
C TYR A 46 7.43 13.43 11.01
N GLN A 47 8.13 12.75 10.11
CA GLN A 47 8.50 13.29 8.81
C GLN A 47 8.19 12.31 7.66
N ARG A 48 7.84 12.87 6.50
CA ARG A 48 7.57 12.12 5.27
C ARG A 48 8.82 11.92 4.40
N MET A 49 9.81 12.79 4.57
CA MET A 49 11.12 12.79 3.94
C MET A 49 12.09 13.49 4.88
N ASP A 50 13.39 13.36 4.65
CA ASP A 50 14.39 14.08 5.41
C ASP A 50 14.12 15.60 5.39
N GLY A 51 14.01 16.19 6.59
CA GLY A 51 13.72 17.60 6.79
C GLY A 51 12.30 18.07 6.40
N LEU A 52 11.42 17.19 5.95
CA LEU A 52 10.05 17.53 5.57
C LEU A 52 9.02 16.82 6.47
N PRO A 53 8.46 17.51 7.47
CA PRO A 53 7.50 16.90 8.38
C PRO A 53 6.18 16.54 7.68
N TRP A 54 5.47 15.58 8.28
CA TRP A 54 4.05 15.41 8.03
C TRP A 54 3.29 16.63 8.55
N GLU A 55 2.09 16.85 8.05
CA GLU A 55 1.21 17.92 8.57
C GLU A 55 0.74 17.61 10.00
N ASN A 56 0.54 16.34 10.27
CA ASN A 56 0.26 15.79 11.60
C ASN A 56 1.18 14.61 11.84
N GLU A 57 1.61 14.41 13.07
CA GLU A 57 2.34 13.22 13.47
C GLU A 57 1.51 11.96 13.16
N GLY A 58 2.13 10.92 12.56
CA GLY A 58 1.43 9.72 12.13
C GLY A 58 0.53 9.92 10.91
N ILE A 59 0.74 10.97 10.09
CA ILE A 59 0.01 11.32 8.87
C ILE A 59 -1.36 11.96 9.16
N TYR A 60 -2.20 11.35 9.97
CA TYR A 60 -3.54 11.81 10.31
C TYR A 60 -3.75 11.87 11.82
N THR A 61 -4.52 12.87 12.27
CA THR A 61 -4.98 12.88 13.65
C THR A 61 -6.01 11.76 13.86
N GLN A 62 -6.09 11.31 15.10
CA GLN A 62 -7.06 10.29 15.46
C GLN A 62 -8.51 10.72 15.24
N ASP A 63 -8.85 11.94 15.59
CA ASP A 63 -10.19 12.48 15.37
C ASP A 63 -10.55 12.47 13.88
N PHE A 64 -9.57 12.75 13.01
CA PHE A 64 -9.77 12.66 11.56
C PHE A 64 -10.00 11.23 11.13
N LEU A 65 -9.15 10.29 11.53
CA LEU A 65 -9.31 8.86 11.19
C LEU A 65 -10.61 8.28 11.72
N SER A 66 -11.07 8.68 12.90
CA SER A 66 -12.35 8.23 13.45
C SER A 66 -13.52 8.68 12.57
N ARG A 67 -13.54 9.94 12.17
CA ARG A 67 -14.58 10.47 11.26
C ARG A 67 -14.55 9.80 9.89
N GLU A 68 -13.37 9.57 9.35
CA GLU A 68 -13.21 8.87 8.08
C GLU A 68 -13.63 7.40 8.18
N TYR A 69 -13.37 6.76 9.31
CA TYR A 69 -13.83 5.40 9.57
C TYR A 69 -15.37 5.31 9.63
N ASP A 70 -16.02 6.29 10.24
CA ASP A 70 -17.47 6.38 10.28
C ASP A 70 -18.05 6.54 8.87
N LYS A 71 -17.51 7.45 8.05
CA LYS A 71 -17.89 7.61 6.64
C LYS A 71 -17.72 6.30 5.87
N PHE A 72 -16.55 5.69 5.96
CA PHE A 72 -16.29 4.41 5.30
C PHE A 72 -17.29 3.32 5.72
N SER A 73 -17.64 3.24 7.00
CA SER A 73 -18.61 2.28 7.51
C SER A 73 -20.04 2.53 7.00
N GLN A 74 -20.35 3.76 6.60
CA GLN A 74 -21.62 4.17 6.02
C GLN A 74 -21.63 4.09 4.48
N GLY A 75 -20.52 3.72 3.87
CA GLY A 75 -20.38 3.66 2.41
C GLY A 75 -20.19 5.02 1.76
N GLU A 76 -19.75 6.03 2.53
CA GLU A 76 -19.43 7.36 2.04
C GLU A 76 -17.97 7.45 1.57
N GLU A 77 -17.65 8.46 0.78
CA GLU A 77 -16.28 8.71 0.34
C GLU A 77 -15.38 9.04 1.53
N SER A 78 -14.28 8.31 1.63
CA SER A 78 -13.34 8.36 2.74
C SER A 78 -11.90 8.15 2.26
N VAL A 79 -10.92 8.59 3.05
CA VAL A 79 -9.52 8.22 2.85
C VAL A 79 -9.24 6.76 3.22
N ILE A 80 -10.11 6.12 3.99
CA ILE A 80 -10.03 4.71 4.32
C ILE A 80 -10.60 3.92 3.14
N ILE A 81 -9.81 3.02 2.61
CA ILE A 81 -10.13 2.26 1.39
C ILE A 81 -10.53 0.82 1.66
N ALA A 82 -10.04 0.27 2.76
CA ALA A 82 -10.33 -1.11 3.15
C ALA A 82 -10.11 -1.33 4.65
N ARG A 83 -10.65 -2.41 5.15
CA ARG A 83 -10.40 -2.90 6.50
C ARG A 83 -10.30 -4.41 6.50
N GLN A 84 -9.46 -4.93 7.37
CA GLN A 84 -9.39 -6.37 7.65
C GLN A 84 -9.37 -6.57 9.15
N HIS A 85 -10.11 -7.56 9.63
CA HIS A 85 -10.07 -8.02 11.00
C HIS A 85 -9.12 -9.22 11.08
N PHE A 86 -8.34 -9.29 12.15
CA PHE A 86 -7.47 -10.41 12.44
C PHE A 86 -7.98 -11.11 13.70
N ASP A 87 -8.39 -12.37 13.59
CA ASP A 87 -8.94 -13.13 14.70
C ASP A 87 -7.84 -13.70 15.61
N ILE A 88 -6.74 -14.13 15.02
CA ILE A 88 -5.61 -14.78 15.70
C ILE A 88 -4.26 -14.07 15.49
N GLY A 89 -4.21 -13.08 14.62
CA GLY A 89 -3.07 -12.19 14.43
C GLY A 89 -1.95 -12.73 13.52
N ASN A 90 -2.18 -13.85 12.82
CA ASN A 90 -1.23 -14.43 11.88
C ASN A 90 -1.81 -14.65 10.47
N GLU A 91 -2.96 -14.05 10.21
CA GLU A 91 -3.61 -14.10 8.92
C GLU A 91 -2.87 -13.26 7.89
N SER A 92 -2.89 -13.69 6.64
CA SER A 92 -2.41 -12.87 5.53
C SER A 92 -3.32 -11.68 5.29
N ILE A 93 -2.74 -10.56 4.88
CA ILE A 93 -3.50 -9.41 4.40
C ILE A 93 -4.00 -9.70 3.00
N GLU A 94 -5.31 -9.60 2.81
CA GLU A 94 -5.96 -9.72 1.50
C GLU A 94 -7.12 -8.73 1.43
N VAL A 95 -6.96 -7.67 0.66
CA VAL A 95 -7.94 -6.59 0.55
C VAL A 95 -8.17 -6.22 -0.91
N ASP A 96 -9.42 -5.97 -1.26
CA ASP A 96 -9.80 -5.44 -2.57
C ASP A 96 -9.56 -3.92 -2.60
N ILE A 97 -8.69 -3.50 -3.53
CA ILE A 97 -8.36 -2.09 -3.76
C ILE A 97 -8.66 -1.67 -5.20
N THR A 98 -9.53 -2.40 -5.90
CA THR A 98 -9.83 -2.21 -7.32
C THR A 98 -10.24 -0.78 -7.63
N ASP A 99 -11.18 -0.21 -6.88
CA ASP A 99 -11.65 1.17 -7.10
C ASP A 99 -10.54 2.20 -6.90
N THR A 100 -9.70 1.97 -5.90
CA THR A 100 -8.56 2.86 -5.61
C THR A 100 -7.53 2.82 -6.74
N VAL A 101 -7.19 1.61 -7.22
CA VAL A 101 -6.24 1.44 -8.33
C VAL A 101 -6.79 2.07 -9.60
N ASN A 102 -8.07 1.89 -9.91
CA ASN A 102 -8.70 2.55 -11.06
C ASN A 102 -8.60 4.08 -10.97
N LYS A 103 -8.84 4.67 -9.80
CA LYS A 103 -8.68 6.11 -9.57
C LYS A 103 -7.22 6.59 -9.68
N PHE A 104 -6.25 5.73 -9.39
CA PHE A 104 -4.83 6.02 -9.65
C PHE A 104 -4.52 6.01 -11.15
N ILE A 105 -5.08 5.04 -11.90
CA ILE A 105 -4.85 4.89 -13.34
C ILE A 105 -5.48 6.04 -14.12
N ASP A 106 -6.70 6.44 -13.79
CA ASP A 106 -7.41 7.53 -14.48
C ASP A 106 -6.95 8.93 -14.04
N GLY A 107 -6.09 9.01 -13.01
CA GLY A 107 -5.53 10.26 -12.50
C GLY A 107 -6.46 11.06 -11.59
N THR A 108 -7.60 10.50 -11.19
CA THR A 108 -8.53 11.12 -10.23
C THR A 108 -7.89 11.27 -8.86
N LEU A 109 -7.08 10.29 -8.45
CA LEU A 109 -6.31 10.32 -7.22
C LEU A 109 -4.81 10.24 -7.51
N PRO A 110 -3.97 11.01 -6.78
CA PRO A 110 -2.53 10.85 -6.84
C PRO A 110 -2.12 9.54 -6.15
N ASN A 111 -1.23 8.78 -6.77
CA ASN A 111 -0.71 7.57 -6.16
C ASN A 111 0.53 7.88 -5.31
N TYR A 112 0.34 8.05 -4.02
CA TYR A 112 1.41 8.15 -3.03
C TYR A 112 1.52 6.89 -2.16
N GLY A 113 0.77 5.85 -2.50
CA GLY A 113 0.74 4.58 -1.79
C GLY A 113 -0.39 4.47 -0.78
N ILE A 114 -0.38 3.36 -0.06
CA ILE A 114 -1.41 2.97 0.91
C ILE A 114 -0.73 2.81 2.27
N GLY A 115 -1.28 3.44 3.28
CA GLY A 115 -0.87 3.29 4.66
C GLY A 115 -1.69 2.21 5.38
N ILE A 116 -1.12 1.64 6.42
CA ILE A 116 -1.76 0.66 7.30
C ILE A 116 -1.70 1.18 8.73
N ALA A 117 -2.82 1.14 9.43
CA ALA A 117 -2.91 1.49 10.84
C ALA A 117 -3.87 0.55 11.58
N PHE A 118 -3.80 0.52 12.87
CA PHE A 118 -4.84 -0.11 13.67
C PHE A 118 -6.18 0.64 13.52
N SER A 119 -7.23 0.08 14.07
CA SER A 119 -8.53 0.79 14.10
C SER A 119 -8.39 2.05 14.95
N PRO A 120 -9.20 3.10 14.68
CA PRO A 120 -9.16 4.34 15.47
C PRO A 120 -9.37 4.11 16.97
N LEU A 121 -10.13 3.08 17.32
CA LEU A 121 -10.37 2.70 18.72
C LEU A 121 -9.07 2.24 19.41
N LEU A 122 -8.22 1.50 18.69
CA LEU A 122 -6.95 1.01 19.22
C LEU A 122 -5.87 2.10 19.19
N GLU A 123 -5.81 2.88 18.11
CA GLU A 123 -4.85 3.99 17.99
C GLU A 123 -5.05 5.07 19.07
N GLY A 124 -6.29 5.28 19.52
CA GLY A 124 -6.63 6.30 20.50
C GLY A 124 -6.78 5.86 21.92
N SER A 125 -6.46 4.66 22.18
CA SER A 125 -6.54 4.17 23.55
C SER A 125 -5.37 4.75 24.37
N ASP A 126 -5.70 5.44 25.46
CA ASP A 126 -4.71 5.88 26.46
C ASP A 126 -4.07 4.72 27.23
N SER A 127 -4.56 3.51 27.03
CA SER A 127 -3.92 2.31 27.57
C SER A 127 -2.72 1.96 26.70
N VAL A 128 -1.58 1.73 27.36
CA VAL A 128 -0.36 1.26 26.69
C VAL A 128 -0.63 -0.14 26.13
N PHE A 129 -1.00 -0.18 24.86
CA PHE A 129 -1.07 -1.43 24.13
C PHE A 129 0.30 -1.68 23.53
N GLU A 130 0.96 -2.73 23.97
CA GLU A 130 2.18 -3.25 23.35
C GLU A 130 1.84 -4.08 22.09
N ASN A 131 0.87 -3.62 21.29
CA ASN A 131 0.51 -4.30 20.07
C ASN A 131 1.41 -3.81 18.94
N TYR A 132 1.92 -4.74 18.17
CA TYR A 132 2.69 -4.45 16.97
C TYR A 132 2.18 -5.29 15.81
N LEU A 133 2.29 -4.76 14.61
CA LEU A 133 2.02 -5.46 13.37
C LEU A 133 3.32 -5.60 12.60
N GLY A 134 3.77 -6.84 12.42
CA GLY A 134 4.92 -7.16 11.60
C GLY A 134 4.48 -7.56 10.20
N LEU A 135 5.04 -6.90 9.19
CA LEU A 135 4.76 -7.19 7.79
C LEU A 135 6.04 -7.56 7.06
N PHE A 136 5.95 -8.52 6.17
CA PHE A 136 7.01 -8.76 5.21
C PHE A 136 7.03 -7.61 4.19
N THR A 137 8.22 -7.23 3.78
CA THR A 137 8.41 -6.17 2.76
C THR A 137 9.20 -6.73 1.58
N ASP A 138 9.33 -5.93 0.53
CA ASP A 138 10.17 -6.22 -0.62
C ASP A 138 11.67 -6.37 -0.30
N LYS A 139 12.07 -6.04 0.95
CA LYS A 139 13.44 -6.19 1.46
C LYS A 139 13.66 -7.48 2.24
N THR A 140 12.61 -8.17 2.58
CA THR A 140 12.71 -9.47 3.23
C THR A 140 12.89 -10.54 2.15
N ASN A 141 14.03 -11.20 2.09
CA ASN A 141 14.31 -12.29 1.13
C ASN A 141 13.43 -13.52 1.42
N THR A 142 12.11 -13.38 1.30
CA THR A 142 11.13 -14.42 1.57
C THR A 142 10.11 -14.53 0.43
N PHE A 143 9.34 -15.60 0.40
CA PHE A 143 8.23 -15.79 -0.54
C PHE A 143 6.97 -14.97 -0.19
N PHE A 144 7.01 -14.22 0.90
CA PHE A 144 5.85 -13.49 1.43
C PHE A 144 5.91 -12.00 1.09
N GLU A 145 6.60 -11.64 0.00
CA GLU A 145 6.61 -10.26 -0.47
C GLU A 145 5.20 -9.75 -0.78
N PRO A 146 4.89 -8.49 -0.45
CA PRO A 146 3.63 -7.88 -0.86
C PRO A 146 3.50 -7.91 -2.38
N HIS A 147 2.35 -8.32 -2.87
CA HIS A 147 2.07 -8.37 -4.29
C HIS A 147 0.65 -7.90 -4.60
N LEU A 148 0.43 -7.47 -5.81
CA LEU A 148 -0.87 -7.09 -6.33
C LEU A 148 -1.34 -8.17 -7.31
N ASN A 149 -2.47 -8.81 -6.99
CA ASN A 149 -3.14 -9.71 -7.91
C ASN A 149 -4.09 -8.90 -8.80
N THR A 150 -3.92 -9.01 -10.10
CA THR A 150 -4.80 -8.37 -11.07
C THR A 150 -5.63 -9.42 -11.79
N PHE A 151 -6.93 -9.28 -11.75
CA PHE A 151 -7.87 -10.11 -12.51
C PHE A 151 -8.44 -9.26 -13.63
N TYR A 152 -8.23 -9.67 -14.85
CA TYR A 152 -8.74 -8.97 -16.04
C TYR A 152 -9.18 -9.96 -17.09
N ASP A 153 -10.14 -9.54 -17.90
CA ASP A 153 -10.55 -10.33 -19.07
C ASP A 153 -9.65 -9.96 -20.25
N ASP A 154 -8.78 -10.89 -20.63
CA ASP A 154 -7.90 -10.76 -21.79
C ASP A 154 -8.49 -11.48 -23.03
N SER A 155 -9.74 -11.89 -22.95
CA SER A 155 -10.40 -12.53 -24.07
C SER A 155 -10.47 -11.59 -25.27
N VAL A 156 -9.84 -12.01 -26.35
CA VAL A 156 -9.93 -11.31 -27.63
C VAL A 156 -11.27 -11.67 -28.29
N SER A 157 -12.24 -10.76 -28.20
CA SER A 157 -13.57 -10.94 -28.79
C SER A 157 -13.58 -10.61 -30.28
N ASP A 158 -12.70 -11.28 -31.05
CA ASP A 158 -12.67 -11.16 -32.51
C ASP A 158 -12.85 -12.54 -33.17
N ASP A 159 -12.86 -12.56 -34.50
CA ASP A 159 -13.14 -13.77 -35.27
C ASP A 159 -11.91 -14.67 -35.46
N ARG A 160 -10.74 -14.42 -34.79
CA ARG A 160 -9.50 -15.20 -34.98
C ARG A 160 -9.68 -16.71 -34.84
N PRO A 161 -10.43 -17.21 -33.86
CA PRO A 161 -10.61 -18.67 -33.73
C PRO A 161 -11.55 -19.27 -34.79
N ASN A 162 -12.35 -18.45 -35.46
CA ASN A 162 -13.43 -18.89 -36.34
C ASN A 162 -13.48 -18.13 -37.67
N PHE A 163 -12.35 -17.93 -38.34
CA PHE A 163 -12.32 -17.31 -39.65
C PHE A 163 -13.12 -18.10 -40.67
N VAL A 164 -14.05 -17.45 -41.36
CA VAL A 164 -14.83 -18.02 -42.43
C VAL A 164 -14.41 -17.44 -43.77
N ILE A 165 -13.89 -18.25 -44.64
CA ILE A 165 -13.49 -17.84 -45.99
C ILE A 165 -14.72 -17.32 -46.76
N GLY A 166 -14.58 -16.17 -47.41
CA GLY A 166 -15.65 -15.55 -48.18
C GLY A 166 -16.66 -14.77 -47.37
N LYS A 167 -16.47 -14.64 -46.04
CA LYS A 167 -17.25 -13.74 -45.20
C LYS A 167 -16.38 -12.60 -44.63
N ARG A 168 -17.00 -11.54 -44.17
CA ARG A 168 -16.35 -10.47 -43.48
C ARG A 168 -16.03 -10.94 -42.08
N ASN A 169 -14.74 -11.00 -41.73
CA ASN A 169 -14.24 -11.32 -40.41
C ASN A 169 -13.67 -10.06 -39.75
N ARG A 170 -13.73 -9.97 -38.43
CA ARG A 170 -13.21 -8.85 -37.64
C ARG A 170 -11.94 -9.27 -36.93
N LEU A 171 -10.93 -8.44 -37.03
CA LEU A 171 -9.71 -8.52 -36.25
C LEU A 171 -9.54 -7.22 -35.47
N TYR A 172 -9.28 -7.32 -34.21
CA TYR A 172 -8.92 -6.18 -33.39
C TYR A 172 -7.43 -6.20 -33.11
N LEU A 173 -6.78 -5.10 -33.40
CA LEU A 173 -5.40 -4.84 -33.00
C LEU A 173 -5.43 -3.94 -31.77
N TYR A 174 -4.80 -4.40 -30.70
CA TYR A 174 -4.68 -3.63 -29.48
C TYR A 174 -3.27 -3.04 -29.43
N SER A 175 -3.17 -1.74 -29.35
CA SER A 175 -1.92 -1.01 -29.17
C SER A 175 -1.92 -0.28 -27.85
N THR A 176 -0.80 -0.29 -27.16
CA THR A 176 -0.61 0.46 -25.93
C THR A 176 0.68 1.27 -26.00
N ILE A 177 0.61 2.54 -25.65
CA ILE A 177 1.76 3.41 -25.47
C ILE A 177 1.80 3.86 -24.01
N GLY A 178 2.88 3.50 -23.30
CA GLY A 178 3.01 3.82 -21.88
C GLY A 178 1.93 3.20 -21.00
N GLY A 179 1.44 2.00 -21.36
CA GLY A 179 0.38 1.27 -20.62
C GLY A 179 -1.04 1.79 -20.87
N LYS A 180 -1.24 2.75 -21.77
CA LYS A 180 -2.57 3.25 -22.13
C LYS A 180 -2.97 2.71 -23.51
N PRO A 181 -4.21 2.21 -23.69
CA PRO A 181 -4.73 1.88 -25.00
C PRO A 181 -4.64 3.11 -25.93
N THR A 182 -4.11 2.90 -27.12
CA THR A 182 -3.91 3.99 -28.09
C THR A 182 -4.36 3.50 -29.45
N ASP A 183 -5.10 4.34 -30.15
CA ASP A 183 -5.48 4.06 -31.53
C ASP A 183 -4.23 4.05 -32.44
N LEU A 184 -4.25 3.18 -33.43
CA LEU A 184 -3.23 3.14 -34.46
C LEU A 184 -3.63 4.17 -35.54
N ASP A 185 -2.76 5.13 -35.79
CA ASP A 185 -2.89 6.09 -36.89
C ASP A 185 -2.61 5.40 -38.25
#